data_d0ddf36b2e4db44cac608ed54b3aab39
#
_entry.id   d0ddf36b2e4db44cac608ed54b3aab39
#
_cell.length_a   1.000
_cell.length_b   1.000
_cell.length_c   1.000
_cell.angle_alpha   90.00
_cell.angle_beta   90.00
_cell.angle_gamma   90.00
#
_symmetry.space_group_name_H-M   'P 1'
#
loop_
_entity.id
_entity.type
_entity.pdbx_description
1 polymer ?
#
loop_
_entity_poly.entity_id
_entity_poly.type
_entity_poly.pdbx_seq_one_letter_code
_entity_poly.pdbx_strand_id
1 'polypeptide(L)'
;MFNPRRQKSLSVYLQYYASPCGELILASMGSALCLCDWHDRPCAEHHLRRISKQMHADFHVATSAVLELTKRQLDDYFAGRRAAFSIPLHPVGTDFQQRVWSALRSIPYGETRSYKHIAQSIGCQQGVRAVAQAMGANGLCILIPCHRVVGSNGSLTGFTGGLDKKAYLLQMEQCSGATQAGILVQRG
;
A
#
# COMPACT_ATOMS: atom_id res chain seq x y z
N MET A 1 -35.31 -26.14 17.62
CA MET A 1 -33.83 -26.20 17.65
C MET A 1 -33.28 -24.83 17.19
N PHE A 2 -32.90 -24.03 18.18
CA PHE A 2 -32.27 -22.72 17.92
C PHE A 2 -30.82 -22.98 17.50
N ASN A 3 -30.40 -22.56 16.28
CA ASN A 3 -29.03 -22.65 15.83
C ASN A 3 -28.31 -21.35 16.26
N PRO A 4 -27.51 -21.36 17.35
CA PRO A 4 -26.80 -20.17 17.80
C PRO A 4 -25.47 -20.07 17.06
N ARG A 5 -25.20 -18.90 16.46
CA ARG A 5 -23.96 -18.41 15.87
C ARG A 5 -23.90 -18.48 14.35
N ARG A 6 -24.73 -17.74 13.67
CA ARG A 6 -24.27 -17.04 12.47
C ARG A 6 -23.33 -15.94 12.99
N GLN A 7 -22.05 -16.21 13.00
CA GLN A 7 -21.05 -15.18 13.26
C GLN A 7 -21.32 -14.08 12.24
N LYS A 8 -21.66 -12.87 12.71
CA LYS A 8 -22.02 -11.74 11.85
C LYS A 8 -20.80 -11.43 11.00
N SER A 9 -20.87 -11.67 9.68
CA SER A 9 -19.80 -11.33 8.77
C SER A 9 -19.55 -9.84 8.79
N LEU A 10 -18.27 -9.45 8.67
CA LEU A 10 -17.90 -8.04 8.57
C LEU A 10 -18.19 -7.54 7.16
N SER A 11 -18.80 -6.38 7.04
CA SER A 11 -19.02 -5.74 5.74
C SER A 11 -17.76 -5.00 5.30
N VAL A 12 -17.30 -5.32 4.09
CA VAL A 12 -16.20 -4.65 3.41
C VAL A 12 -16.75 -3.94 2.17
N TYR A 13 -16.54 -2.64 2.09
CA TYR A 13 -16.98 -1.82 0.97
C TYR A 13 -15.87 -1.69 -0.06
N LEU A 14 -16.21 -1.88 -1.35
CA LEU A 14 -15.29 -1.86 -2.49
C LEU A 14 -15.62 -0.70 -3.42
N GLN A 15 -14.58 -0.05 -3.94
CA GLN A 15 -14.66 0.88 -5.06
C GLN A 15 -13.42 0.78 -5.95
N TYR A 16 -13.58 1.20 -7.19
CA TYR A 16 -12.48 1.37 -8.15
C TYR A 16 -12.04 2.82 -8.19
N TYR A 17 -10.76 3.01 -8.49
CA TYR A 17 -10.13 4.31 -8.63
C TYR A 17 -9.18 4.31 -9.84
N ALA A 18 -9.50 5.16 -10.83
CA ALA A 18 -8.65 5.34 -12.02
C ALA A 18 -7.44 6.19 -11.65
N SER A 19 -6.26 5.57 -11.52
CA SER A 19 -5.01 6.28 -11.31
C SER A 19 -4.26 6.51 -12.62
N PRO A 20 -3.31 7.48 -12.69
CA PRO A 20 -2.48 7.70 -13.88
C PRO A 20 -1.64 6.51 -14.32
N CYS A 21 -1.40 5.53 -13.42
CA CYS A 21 -0.62 4.32 -13.73
C CYS A 21 -1.43 3.02 -13.66
N GLY A 22 -2.76 3.11 -13.79
CA GLY A 22 -3.67 1.97 -13.84
C GLY A 22 -4.79 2.04 -12.80
N GLU A 23 -5.80 1.21 -12.98
CA GLU A 23 -6.96 1.16 -12.09
C GLU A 23 -6.61 0.46 -10.78
N LEU A 24 -6.96 1.09 -9.65
CA LEU A 24 -6.86 0.54 -8.31
C LEU A 24 -8.22 0.02 -7.83
N ILE A 25 -8.19 -1.09 -7.11
CA ILE A 25 -9.32 -1.54 -6.28
C ILE A 25 -9.04 -1.12 -4.84
N LEU A 26 -9.99 -0.41 -4.25
CA LEU A 26 -9.94 0.06 -2.86
C LEU A 26 -10.96 -0.70 -2.03
N ALA A 27 -10.59 -1.12 -0.82
CA ALA A 27 -11.53 -1.72 0.11
C ALA A 27 -11.40 -1.13 1.52
N SER A 28 -12.54 -0.87 2.14
CA SER A 28 -12.61 -0.40 3.53
C SER A 28 -13.44 -1.31 4.41
N MET A 29 -13.04 -1.45 5.65
CA MET A 29 -13.74 -2.16 6.70
C MET A 29 -13.88 -1.25 7.92
N GLY A 30 -15.11 -0.96 8.33
CA GLY A 30 -15.38 0.04 9.36
C GLY A 30 -14.78 1.40 8.98
N SER A 31 -13.91 1.94 9.84
CA SER A 31 -13.25 3.24 9.67
C SER A 31 -11.85 3.16 9.06
N ALA A 32 -11.41 2.01 8.54
CA ALA A 32 -10.05 1.81 8.04
C ALA A 32 -10.01 1.23 6.63
N LEU A 33 -9.00 1.60 5.84
CA LEU A 33 -8.71 1.01 4.54
C LEU A 33 -7.96 -0.32 4.75
N CYS A 34 -8.44 -1.38 4.09
CA CYS A 34 -7.84 -2.72 4.17
C CYS A 34 -7.28 -3.23 2.83
N LEU A 35 -7.59 -2.57 1.72
CA LEU A 35 -7.03 -2.85 0.39
C LEU A 35 -6.85 -1.55 -0.42
N CYS A 36 -5.73 -1.48 -1.12
CA CYS A 36 -5.43 -0.55 -2.21
C CYS A 36 -4.43 -1.26 -3.13
N ASP A 37 -4.91 -1.87 -4.19
CA ASP A 37 -4.04 -2.65 -5.09
C ASP A 37 -4.51 -2.52 -6.54
N TRP A 38 -3.63 -2.85 -7.49
CA TRP A 38 -3.97 -2.76 -8.91
C TRP A 38 -4.94 -3.86 -9.32
N HIS A 39 -6.07 -3.45 -9.89
CA HIS A 39 -7.15 -4.35 -10.31
C HIS A 39 -6.72 -5.32 -11.44
N ASP A 40 -5.84 -4.88 -12.34
CA ASP A 40 -5.33 -5.65 -13.48
C ASP A 40 -4.30 -6.72 -13.11
N ARG A 41 -4.08 -6.99 -11.82
CA ARG A 41 -3.07 -7.94 -11.35
C ARG A 41 -3.69 -9.08 -10.52
N PRO A 42 -3.18 -10.31 -10.67
CA PRO A 42 -3.68 -11.46 -9.90
C PRO A 42 -3.54 -11.29 -8.37
N CYS A 43 -2.65 -10.41 -7.91
CA CYS A 43 -2.45 -10.15 -6.49
C CYS A 43 -3.69 -9.54 -5.82
N ALA A 44 -4.45 -8.68 -6.50
CA ALA A 44 -5.66 -8.07 -5.95
C ALA A 44 -6.69 -9.13 -5.53
N GLU A 45 -6.95 -10.12 -6.39
CA GLU A 45 -7.85 -11.23 -6.07
C GLU A 45 -7.34 -12.07 -4.88
N HIS A 46 -6.02 -12.34 -4.84
CA HIS A 46 -5.41 -13.03 -3.72
C HIS A 46 -5.59 -12.26 -2.40
N HIS A 47 -5.43 -10.94 -2.42
CA HIS A 47 -5.63 -10.09 -1.25
C HIS A 47 -7.10 -10.06 -0.81
N LEU A 48 -8.06 -9.98 -1.73
CA LEU A 48 -9.49 -10.06 -1.42
C LEU A 48 -9.84 -11.40 -0.77
N ARG A 49 -9.36 -12.53 -1.33
CA ARG A 49 -9.56 -13.87 -0.73
C ARG A 49 -8.96 -13.95 0.69
N ARG A 50 -7.78 -13.35 0.92
CA ARG A 50 -7.16 -13.30 2.25
C ARG A 50 -7.99 -12.51 3.23
N ILE A 51 -8.49 -11.33 2.85
CA ILE A 51 -9.38 -10.50 3.68
C ILE A 51 -10.66 -11.28 3.99
N SER A 52 -11.33 -11.85 3.00
CA SER A 52 -12.53 -12.66 3.19
C SER A 52 -12.31 -13.77 4.21
N LYS A 53 -11.23 -14.54 4.05
CA LYS A 53 -10.93 -15.70 4.90
C LYS A 53 -10.55 -15.31 6.33
N GLN A 54 -9.69 -14.29 6.51
CA GLN A 54 -9.19 -13.92 7.84
C GLN A 54 -10.18 -13.10 8.65
N MET A 55 -11.00 -12.30 7.97
CA MET A 55 -11.93 -11.38 8.61
C MET A 55 -13.39 -11.88 8.58
N HIS A 56 -13.65 -13.05 7.97
CA HIS A 56 -15.03 -13.53 7.71
C HIS A 56 -15.89 -12.43 7.08
N ALA A 57 -15.36 -11.79 6.02
CA ALA A 57 -15.93 -10.58 5.44
C ALA A 57 -16.77 -10.87 4.19
N ASP A 58 -17.89 -10.15 4.08
CA ASP A 58 -18.69 -10.03 2.86
C ASP A 58 -18.38 -8.71 2.16
N PHE A 59 -18.22 -8.76 0.84
CA PHE A 59 -17.88 -7.60 0.02
C PHE A 59 -19.11 -6.98 -0.62
N HIS A 60 -19.18 -5.65 -0.58
CA HIS A 60 -20.25 -4.86 -1.16
C HIS A 60 -19.67 -3.73 -2.02
N VAL A 61 -20.12 -3.62 -3.27
CA VAL A 61 -19.75 -2.48 -4.11
C VAL A 61 -20.56 -1.27 -3.64
N ALA A 62 -19.96 -0.46 -2.79
CA ALA A 62 -20.56 0.72 -2.20
C ALA A 62 -19.49 1.67 -1.68
N THR A 63 -19.84 2.92 -1.42
CA THR A 63 -18.95 3.92 -0.86
C THR A 63 -18.90 3.89 0.67
N SER A 64 -17.83 4.46 1.23
CA SER A 64 -17.69 4.78 2.65
C SER A 64 -16.89 6.07 2.82
N ALA A 65 -16.99 6.71 3.99
CA ALA A 65 -16.22 7.92 4.28
C ALA A 65 -14.70 7.70 4.11
N VAL A 66 -14.21 6.51 4.45
CA VAL A 66 -12.79 6.13 4.29
C VAL A 66 -12.42 6.01 2.82
N LEU A 67 -13.26 5.40 1.97
CA LEU A 67 -12.99 5.28 0.54
C LEU A 67 -12.98 6.65 -0.14
N GLU A 68 -13.92 7.54 0.20
CA GLU A 68 -13.94 8.90 -0.34
C GLU A 68 -12.71 9.72 0.13
N LEU A 69 -12.30 9.57 1.39
CA LEU A 69 -11.08 10.20 1.89
C LEU A 69 -9.84 9.65 1.15
N THR A 70 -9.81 8.34 0.91
CA THR A 70 -8.70 7.69 0.19
C THR A 70 -8.57 8.22 -1.23
N LYS A 71 -9.68 8.32 -1.97
CA LYS A 71 -9.68 8.88 -3.34
C LYS A 71 -9.14 10.31 -3.37
N ARG A 72 -9.66 11.19 -2.51
CA ARG A 72 -9.16 12.58 -2.44
C ARG A 72 -7.66 12.64 -2.14
N GLN A 73 -7.16 11.80 -1.22
CA GLN A 73 -5.74 11.79 -0.89
C GLN A 73 -4.88 11.16 -2.01
N LEU A 74 -5.40 10.21 -2.77
CA LEU A 74 -4.75 9.69 -3.97
C LEU A 74 -4.70 10.74 -5.09
N ASP A 75 -5.77 11.51 -5.29
CA ASP A 75 -5.78 12.63 -6.25
C ASP A 75 -4.71 13.66 -5.90
N ASP A 76 -4.57 14.02 -4.61
CA ASP A 76 -3.52 14.93 -4.16
C ASP A 76 -2.12 14.34 -4.30
N TYR A 77 -1.95 13.03 -4.04
CA TYR A 77 -0.67 12.34 -4.18
C TYR A 77 -0.21 12.30 -5.64
N PHE A 78 -1.09 11.88 -6.57
CA PHE A 78 -0.76 11.84 -7.99
C PHE A 78 -0.57 13.22 -8.62
N ALA A 79 -1.16 14.25 -8.04
CA ALA A 79 -0.92 15.63 -8.42
C ALA A 79 0.34 16.26 -7.77
N GLY A 80 1.13 15.48 -7.01
CA GLY A 80 2.33 15.96 -6.32
C GLY A 80 2.08 16.92 -5.14
N ARG A 81 0.82 17.07 -4.71
CA ARG A 81 0.44 17.96 -3.61
C ARG A 81 0.50 17.28 -2.23
N ARG A 82 0.67 15.95 -2.19
CA ARG A 82 0.67 15.16 -0.95
C ARG A 82 1.83 14.18 -0.92
N ALA A 83 2.61 14.22 0.16
CA ALA A 83 3.71 13.29 0.42
C ALA A 83 3.38 12.19 1.44
N ALA A 84 2.33 12.37 2.27
CA ALA A 84 1.95 11.43 3.32
C ALA A 84 0.43 11.25 3.40
N PHE A 85 -0.01 10.04 3.73
CA PHE A 85 -1.42 9.71 3.89
C PHE A 85 -1.83 9.71 5.36
N SER A 86 -3.02 10.27 5.64
CA SER A 86 -3.63 10.32 6.98
C SER A 86 -4.82 9.35 7.13
N ILE A 87 -4.91 8.35 6.26
CA ILE A 87 -5.98 7.36 6.24
C ILE A 87 -5.68 6.29 7.29
N PRO A 88 -6.63 5.92 8.16
CA PRO A 88 -6.49 4.76 9.01
C PRO A 88 -6.34 3.49 8.16
N LEU A 89 -5.28 2.72 8.42
CA LEU A 89 -4.98 1.49 7.67
C LEU A 89 -5.23 0.26 8.54
N HIS A 90 -5.81 -0.77 7.93
CA HIS A 90 -5.97 -2.10 8.50
C HIS A 90 -5.28 -3.15 7.60
N PRO A 91 -3.93 -3.25 7.65
CA PRO A 91 -3.21 -4.23 6.84
C PRO A 91 -3.48 -5.64 7.35
N VAL A 92 -3.99 -6.51 6.46
CA VAL A 92 -4.34 -7.90 6.78
C VAL A 92 -3.16 -8.80 6.42
N GLY A 93 -2.52 -9.42 7.43
CA GLY A 93 -1.33 -10.27 7.21
C GLY A 93 -0.75 -10.82 8.52
N THR A 94 0.32 -11.64 8.41
CA THR A 94 1.03 -12.23 9.56
C THR A 94 1.82 -11.17 10.34
N ASP A 95 2.22 -11.48 11.57
CA ASP A 95 3.05 -10.58 12.40
C ASP A 95 4.37 -10.20 11.71
N PHE A 96 4.98 -11.15 10.99
CA PHE A 96 6.20 -10.87 10.22
C PHE A 96 5.93 -9.87 9.09
N GLN A 97 4.83 -10.06 8.33
CA GLN A 97 4.42 -9.13 7.28
C GLN A 97 4.12 -7.74 7.85
N GLN A 98 3.41 -7.66 8.97
CA GLN A 98 3.10 -6.40 9.67
C GLN A 98 4.40 -5.65 10.06
N ARG A 99 5.40 -6.34 10.60
CA ARG A 99 6.70 -5.73 10.92
C ARG A 99 7.41 -5.18 9.68
N VAL A 100 7.42 -5.94 8.57
CA VAL A 100 7.99 -5.48 7.31
C VAL A 100 7.24 -4.24 6.80
N TRP A 101 5.90 -4.28 6.78
CA TRP A 101 5.09 -3.17 6.29
C TRP A 101 5.22 -1.91 7.17
N SER A 102 5.38 -2.06 8.47
CA SER A 102 5.69 -0.96 9.38
C SER A 102 7.02 -0.29 9.01
N ALA A 103 8.07 -1.09 8.74
CA ALA A 103 9.36 -0.57 8.29
C ALA A 103 9.28 0.15 6.93
N LEU A 104 8.43 -0.32 6.01
CA LEU A 104 8.23 0.38 4.73
C LEU A 104 7.63 1.78 4.91
N ARG A 105 6.72 1.95 5.87
CA ARG A 105 6.07 3.24 6.14
C ARG A 105 7.02 4.32 6.66
N SER A 106 8.19 3.92 7.17
CA SER A 106 9.22 4.88 7.61
C SER A 106 10.09 5.41 6.47
N ILE A 107 9.96 4.88 5.23
CA ILE A 107 10.71 5.39 4.08
C ILE A 107 10.07 6.71 3.63
N PRO A 108 10.81 7.83 3.67
CA PRO A 108 10.27 9.13 3.26
C PRO A 108 9.86 9.17 1.79
N TYR A 109 8.97 10.10 1.45
CA TYR A 109 8.58 10.41 0.09
C TYR A 109 9.80 10.82 -0.75
N GLY A 110 9.92 10.27 -1.97
CA GLY A 110 11.03 10.53 -2.88
C GLY A 110 12.35 9.82 -2.53
N GLU A 111 12.41 9.09 -1.41
CA GLU A 111 13.59 8.33 -1.03
C GLU A 111 13.45 6.82 -1.33
N THR A 112 14.59 6.16 -1.47
CA THR A 112 14.61 4.71 -1.65
C THR A 112 15.47 4.02 -0.61
N ARG A 113 15.16 2.76 -0.33
CA ARG A 113 15.98 1.87 0.52
C ARG A 113 16.19 0.53 -0.20
N SER A 114 17.26 -0.19 0.14
CA SER A 114 17.46 -1.53 -0.40
C SER A 114 16.70 -2.58 0.41
N TYR A 115 16.38 -3.73 -0.21
CA TYR A 115 15.82 -4.89 0.51
C TYR A 115 16.68 -5.31 1.70
N LYS A 116 18.03 -5.22 1.55
CA LYS A 116 18.98 -5.52 2.62
C LYS A 116 18.82 -4.54 3.79
N HIS A 117 18.64 -3.26 3.52
CA HIS A 117 18.40 -2.24 4.53
C HIS A 117 17.11 -2.53 5.33
N ILE A 118 16.00 -2.85 4.64
CA ILE A 118 14.75 -3.23 5.32
C ILE A 118 14.93 -4.48 6.18
N ALA A 119 15.62 -5.50 5.66
CA ALA A 119 15.92 -6.72 6.44
C ALA A 119 16.72 -6.41 7.71
N GLN A 120 17.70 -5.53 7.62
CA GLN A 120 18.50 -5.08 8.76
C GLN A 120 17.66 -4.30 9.79
N SER A 121 16.82 -3.37 9.32
CA SER A 121 16.02 -2.51 10.20
C SER A 121 15.00 -3.28 11.06
N ILE A 122 14.57 -4.47 10.61
CA ILE A 122 13.65 -5.33 11.37
C ILE A 122 14.35 -6.49 12.11
N GLY A 123 15.71 -6.48 12.17
CA GLY A 123 16.48 -7.52 12.84
C GLY A 123 16.53 -8.87 12.10
N CYS A 124 16.32 -8.89 10.77
CA CYS A 124 16.24 -10.11 9.95
C CYS A 124 17.30 -10.11 8.82
N GLN A 125 18.57 -9.87 9.16
CA GLN A 125 19.66 -9.62 8.21
C GLN A 125 19.82 -10.71 7.13
N GLN A 126 19.64 -11.98 7.50
CA GLN A 126 19.74 -13.11 6.56
C GLN A 126 18.44 -13.41 5.83
N GLY A 127 17.32 -12.76 6.21
CA GLY A 127 15.98 -13.02 5.69
C GLY A 127 15.57 -12.14 4.51
N VAL A 128 16.48 -11.64 3.67
CA VAL A 128 16.15 -10.71 2.56
C VAL A 128 15.08 -11.27 1.63
N ARG A 129 15.11 -12.59 1.34
CA ARG A 129 14.06 -13.24 0.52
C ARG A 129 12.69 -13.24 1.21
N ALA A 130 12.66 -13.54 2.52
CA ALA A 130 11.42 -13.52 3.30
C ALA A 130 10.84 -12.11 3.40
N VAL A 131 11.70 -11.09 3.55
CA VAL A 131 11.31 -9.67 3.49
C VAL A 131 10.71 -9.32 2.13
N ALA A 132 11.34 -9.73 1.02
CA ALA A 132 10.82 -9.50 -0.33
C ALA A 132 9.45 -10.17 -0.54
N GLN A 133 9.27 -11.40 -0.04
CA GLN A 133 7.96 -12.10 -0.08
C GLN A 133 6.89 -11.37 0.76
N ALA A 134 7.26 -10.91 1.96
CA ALA A 134 6.36 -10.13 2.81
C ALA A 134 5.95 -8.80 2.16
N MET A 135 6.88 -8.15 1.44
CA MET A 135 6.59 -6.95 0.64
C MET A 135 5.65 -7.27 -0.52
N GLY A 136 5.84 -8.39 -1.22
CA GLY A 136 4.95 -8.86 -2.28
C GLY A 136 3.53 -9.18 -1.79
N ALA A 137 3.35 -9.45 -0.50
CA ALA A 137 2.04 -9.67 0.12
C ALA A 137 1.35 -8.37 0.59
N ASN A 138 1.93 -7.20 0.33
CA ASN A 138 1.36 -5.91 0.67
C ASN A 138 0.12 -5.62 -0.19
N GLY A 139 -1.05 -5.57 0.43
CA GLY A 139 -2.32 -5.22 -0.20
C GLY A 139 -2.71 -3.74 -0.04
N LEU A 140 -1.81 -2.88 0.44
CA LEU A 140 -2.03 -1.44 0.61
C LEU A 140 -0.97 -0.65 -0.18
N CYS A 141 -0.86 -0.95 -1.47
CA CYS A 141 0.10 -0.32 -2.37
C CYS A 141 -0.01 1.21 -2.33
N ILE A 142 1.10 1.91 -2.54
CA ILE A 142 1.24 3.37 -2.41
C ILE A 142 1.20 3.83 -0.96
N LEU A 143 0.15 3.52 -0.18
CA LEU A 143 0.02 3.92 1.23
C LEU A 143 1.06 3.24 2.12
N ILE A 144 1.40 1.97 1.81
CA ILE A 144 2.58 1.28 2.33
C ILE A 144 3.58 1.19 1.16
N PRO A 145 4.61 2.03 1.13
CA PRO A 145 5.35 2.35 -0.09
C PRO A 145 6.41 1.29 -0.46
N CYS A 146 5.97 0.07 -0.79
CA CYS A 146 6.87 -1.00 -1.24
C CYS A 146 7.57 -0.66 -2.57
N HIS A 147 7.05 0.28 -3.38
CA HIS A 147 7.72 0.80 -4.56
C HIS A 147 9.03 1.54 -4.25
N ARG A 148 9.22 2.09 -3.03
CA ARG A 148 10.44 2.76 -2.58
C ARG A 148 11.58 1.80 -2.22
N VAL A 149 11.38 0.47 -2.36
CA VAL A 149 12.46 -0.50 -2.10
C VAL A 149 13.04 -1.01 -3.41
N VAL A 150 14.36 -0.90 -3.56
CA VAL A 150 15.12 -1.22 -4.77
C VAL A 150 16.22 -2.26 -4.46
N GLY A 151 16.84 -2.79 -5.50
CA GLY A 151 18.04 -3.63 -5.34
C GLY A 151 19.19 -2.87 -4.67
N SER A 152 20.15 -3.57 -4.11
CA SER A 152 21.33 -2.93 -3.46
C SER A 152 22.21 -2.12 -4.43
N ASN A 153 22.10 -2.40 -5.72
CA ASN A 153 22.74 -1.64 -6.82
C ASN A 153 21.83 -0.56 -7.42
N GLY A 154 20.67 -0.27 -6.78
CA GLY A 154 19.69 0.69 -7.28
C GLY A 154 18.75 0.15 -8.36
N SER A 155 18.88 -1.10 -8.78
CA SER A 155 18.03 -1.68 -9.83
C SER A 155 16.58 -1.82 -9.39
N LEU A 156 15.64 -1.57 -10.32
CA LEU A 156 14.22 -1.82 -10.12
C LEU A 156 13.95 -3.32 -10.19
N THR A 157 13.62 -3.91 -9.06
CA THR A 157 13.31 -5.33 -8.94
C THR A 157 12.06 -5.54 -8.10
N GLY A 158 11.37 -6.66 -8.32
CA GLY A 158 10.32 -7.19 -7.46
C GLY A 158 9.24 -6.18 -7.07
N PHE A 159 8.20 -6.04 -7.91
CA PHE A 159 7.01 -5.26 -7.57
C PHE A 159 5.76 -5.96 -8.12
N THR A 160 4.82 -6.29 -7.25
CA THR A 160 3.61 -7.02 -7.64
C THR A 160 2.72 -6.24 -8.59
N GLY A 161 2.72 -4.91 -8.48
CA GLY A 161 2.04 -4.03 -9.42
C GLY A 161 2.68 -3.94 -10.82
N GLY A 162 3.91 -4.45 -11.01
CA GLY A 162 4.69 -4.33 -12.26
C GLY A 162 5.76 -3.24 -12.18
N LEU A 163 6.89 -3.46 -12.86
CA LEU A 163 8.03 -2.54 -12.81
C LEU A 163 7.75 -1.20 -13.48
N ASP A 164 6.85 -1.15 -14.45
CA ASP A 164 6.33 0.04 -15.09
C ASP A 164 5.68 1.00 -14.08
N LYS A 165 4.76 0.49 -13.27
CA LYS A 165 4.10 1.27 -12.22
C LYS A 165 5.08 1.69 -11.12
N LYS A 166 6.04 0.81 -10.77
CA LYS A 166 7.10 1.14 -9.81
C LYS A 166 7.96 2.31 -10.30
N ALA A 167 8.40 2.24 -11.56
CA ALA A 167 9.19 3.30 -12.18
C ALA A 167 8.43 4.63 -12.21
N TYR A 168 7.16 4.59 -12.62
CA TYR A 168 6.28 5.76 -12.64
C TYR A 168 6.18 6.43 -11.25
N LEU A 169 5.88 5.66 -10.19
CA LEU A 169 5.74 6.19 -8.84
C LEU A 169 7.04 6.81 -8.33
N LEU A 170 8.18 6.13 -8.53
CA LEU A 170 9.48 6.65 -8.12
C LEU A 170 9.85 7.95 -8.85
N GLN A 171 9.64 7.99 -10.16
CA GLN A 171 9.91 9.20 -10.97
C GLN A 171 9.03 10.37 -10.51
N MET A 172 7.73 10.13 -10.32
CA MET A 172 6.78 11.14 -9.85
C MET A 172 7.20 11.70 -8.50
N GLU A 173 7.56 10.83 -7.55
CA GLU A 173 7.97 11.24 -6.20
C GLU A 173 9.28 12.06 -6.22
N GLN A 174 10.24 11.67 -7.04
CA GLN A 174 11.51 12.41 -7.19
C GLN A 174 11.31 13.80 -7.79
N CYS A 175 10.49 13.92 -8.84
CA CYS A 175 10.19 15.22 -9.46
C CYS A 175 9.47 16.17 -8.49
N SER A 176 8.48 15.68 -7.77
CA SER A 176 7.71 16.47 -6.80
C SER A 176 8.53 16.83 -5.55
N GLY A 177 9.41 15.94 -5.10
CA GLY A 177 10.33 16.19 -3.98
C GLY A 177 11.31 17.33 -4.25
N ALA A 178 11.84 17.44 -5.47
CA ALA A 178 12.70 18.53 -5.89
C ALA A 178 11.98 19.89 -5.87
N THR A 179 10.69 19.93 -6.23
CA THR A 179 9.88 21.15 -6.21
C THR A 179 9.57 21.59 -4.77
N GLN A 180 9.31 20.67 -3.86
CA GLN A 180 9.05 21.00 -2.44
C GLN A 180 10.32 21.50 -1.72
N ALA A 181 11.49 20.93 -2.02
CA ALA A 181 12.77 21.40 -1.49
C ALA A 181 13.13 22.80 -1.99
N GLY A 182 12.81 23.12 -3.25
CA GLY A 182 13.05 24.46 -3.84
C GLY A 182 12.18 25.57 -3.22
N ILE A 183 10.98 25.25 -2.75
CA ILE A 183 10.08 26.23 -2.11
C ILE A 183 10.55 26.61 -0.70
N LEU A 184 11.22 25.69 0.01
CA LEU A 184 11.76 25.95 1.36
C LEU A 184 13.00 26.83 1.35
N VAL A 185 13.78 26.84 0.26
CA VAL A 185 15.01 27.67 0.11
C VAL A 185 14.67 29.14 -0.22
N GLN A 186 13.49 29.46 -0.73
CA GLN A 186 13.07 30.84 -1.07
C GLN A 186 12.38 31.61 0.07
N ARG A 187 12.25 31.03 1.26
CA ARG A 187 11.65 31.66 2.44
C ARG A 187 12.65 31.86 3.60
N GLY A 188 13.95 31.93 3.30
CA GLY A 188 15.02 32.28 4.23
C GLY A 188 15.52 33.71 4.00
#